data_721927a2dca3070d2d65c34beedcc9ad
#
_entry.id   721927a2dca3070d2d65c34beedcc9ad
#
_cell.length_a   1.000
_cell.length_b   1.000
_cell.length_c   1.000
_cell.angle_alpha   90.00
_cell.angle_beta   90.00
_cell.angle_gamma   90.00
#
_symmetry.space_group_name_H-M   'P 1'
#
loop_
_entity.id
_entity.type
_entity.pdbx_description
1 polymer ?
#
loop_
_entity_poly.entity_id
_entity_poly.type
_entity_poly.pdbx_seq_one_letter_code
_entity_poly.pdbx_strand_id
1 'polypeptide(L)'
;MAIRRLVLDVLKPIRGTSIVDLAEKISLLKGIDGVNISVTDMDVETMGLLIIIEGTDINFDEIKKTLEEEGCAIHSIDEVISGNKIVEGKK
;
A
#
# COMPACT_ATOMS: atom_id res chain seq x y z
N MET A 1 9.91 -15.90 -5.85
CA MET A 1 9.28 -15.09 -6.92
C MET A 1 8.95 -13.73 -6.39
N ALA A 2 9.20 -12.70 -7.18
CA ALA A 2 9.07 -11.32 -6.72
C ALA A 2 7.66 -10.79 -6.93
N ILE A 3 7.14 -10.10 -5.92
CA ILE A 3 5.90 -9.33 -6.05
C ILE A 3 6.27 -8.01 -6.72
N ARG A 4 5.56 -7.68 -7.80
CA ARG A 4 5.83 -6.51 -8.63
C ARG A 4 4.82 -5.40 -8.41
N ARG A 5 3.62 -5.73 -7.97
CA ARG A 5 2.57 -4.74 -7.74
C ARG A 5 1.60 -5.24 -6.67
N LEU A 6 1.18 -4.31 -5.81
CA LEU A 6 0.13 -4.55 -4.83
C LEU A 6 -0.85 -3.40 -4.89
N VAL A 7 -2.14 -3.72 -4.83
CA VAL A 7 -3.20 -2.72 -4.68
C VAL A 7 -3.96 -3.08 -3.41
N LEU A 8 -3.94 -2.17 -2.45
CA LEU A 8 -4.50 -2.40 -1.12
C LEU A 8 -5.56 -1.36 -0.80
N ASP A 9 -6.62 -1.82 -0.15
CA ASP A 9 -7.59 -0.95 0.49
C ASP A 9 -7.26 -0.90 1.97
N VAL A 10 -7.00 0.30 2.49
CA VAL A 10 -6.43 0.47 3.83
C VAL A 10 -7.26 1.49 4.60
N LEU A 11 -7.47 1.22 5.88
CA LEU A 11 -8.09 2.16 6.80
C LEU A 11 -7.01 2.85 7.63
N LYS A 12 -7.08 4.17 7.69
CA LYS A 12 -6.13 4.98 8.43
C LYS A 12 -6.88 5.91 9.37
N PRO A 13 -6.44 6.06 10.63
CA PRO A 13 -7.00 7.09 11.50
C PRO A 13 -6.72 8.47 10.90
N ILE A 14 -7.66 9.41 11.08
CA ILE A 14 -7.47 10.80 10.64
C ILE A 14 -6.25 11.39 11.35
N ARG A 15 -6.09 11.09 12.63
CA ARG A 15 -4.95 11.53 13.42
C ARG A 15 -3.78 10.58 13.21
N GLY A 16 -2.59 11.05 13.52
CA GLY A 16 -1.37 10.29 13.39
C GLY A 16 -0.59 10.70 12.16
N THR A 17 0.08 9.76 11.54
CA THR A 17 0.92 10.05 10.38
C THR A 17 0.09 10.57 9.21
N SER A 18 0.66 11.49 8.44
CA SER A 18 0.00 11.99 7.22
C SER A 18 0.19 10.99 6.09
N ILE A 19 -0.65 11.10 5.05
CA ILE A 19 -0.46 10.24 3.87
C ILE A 19 0.84 10.57 3.14
N VAL A 20 1.33 11.81 3.28
CA VAL A 20 2.63 12.19 2.71
C VAL A 20 3.75 11.41 3.39
N ASP A 21 3.76 11.41 4.72
CA ASP A 21 4.78 10.69 5.47
C ASP A 21 4.65 9.18 5.27
N LEU A 22 3.43 8.69 5.20
CA LEU A 22 3.18 7.27 4.97
C LEU A 22 3.72 6.83 3.60
N ALA A 23 3.44 7.62 2.56
CA ALA A 23 3.94 7.33 1.22
C ALA A 23 5.47 7.33 1.19
N GLU A 24 6.10 8.30 1.86
CA GLU A 24 7.56 8.36 1.92
C GLU A 24 8.13 7.14 2.65
N LYS A 25 7.55 6.76 3.77
CA LYS A 25 8.01 5.58 4.50
C LYS A 25 7.95 4.32 3.67
N ILE A 26 6.82 4.10 3.01
CA ILE A 26 6.66 2.90 2.18
C ILE A 26 7.65 2.93 1.01
N SER A 27 7.84 4.09 0.39
CA SER A 27 8.72 4.21 -0.78
C SER A 27 10.18 3.93 -0.45
N LEU A 28 10.57 4.06 0.82
CA LEU A 28 11.95 3.80 1.24
C LEU A 28 12.22 2.32 1.51
N LEU A 29 11.20 1.48 1.54
CA LEU A 29 11.41 0.05 1.76
C LEU A 29 12.12 -0.57 0.55
N LYS A 30 12.96 -1.55 0.85
CA LYS A 30 13.74 -2.23 -0.19
C LYS A 30 12.82 -2.88 -1.21
N GLY A 31 13.18 -2.76 -2.48
CA GLY A 31 12.44 -3.41 -3.57
C GLY A 31 11.26 -2.63 -4.09
N ILE A 32 10.98 -1.44 -3.54
CA ILE A 32 9.87 -0.60 -3.96
C ILE A 32 10.37 0.50 -4.88
N ASP A 33 9.73 0.65 -6.04
CA ASP A 33 10.05 1.70 -7.00
C ASP A 33 9.14 2.91 -6.85
N GLY A 34 7.91 2.71 -6.44
CA GLY A 34 6.96 3.81 -6.29
C GLY A 34 5.72 3.43 -5.53
N VAL A 35 5.07 4.44 -4.97
CA VAL A 35 3.84 4.30 -4.17
C VAL A 35 2.88 5.39 -4.57
N ASN A 36 1.61 5.02 -4.71
CA ASN A 36 0.52 5.98 -4.91
C ASN A 36 -0.49 5.77 -3.78
N ILE A 37 -0.79 6.83 -3.05
CA ILE A 37 -1.81 6.77 -2.00
C ILE A 37 -2.88 7.80 -2.33
N SER A 38 -4.13 7.33 -2.47
CA SER A 38 -5.28 8.18 -2.72
C SER A 38 -6.31 8.00 -1.62
N VAL A 39 -6.95 9.08 -1.18
CA VAL A 39 -8.04 9.00 -0.22
C VAL A 39 -9.31 8.67 -0.99
N THR A 40 -9.97 7.58 -0.62
CA THR A 40 -11.18 7.12 -1.29
C THR A 40 -12.44 7.43 -0.48
N ASP A 41 -12.28 7.61 0.83
CA ASP A 41 -13.41 7.86 1.72
C ASP A 41 -12.91 8.56 2.97
N MET A 42 -13.77 9.37 3.58
CA MET A 42 -13.41 10.07 4.81
C MET A 42 -14.59 10.10 5.75
N ASP A 43 -14.33 9.69 6.97
CA ASP A 43 -15.31 9.70 8.04
C ASP A 43 -14.77 10.57 9.18
N VAL A 44 -15.48 10.62 10.28
CA VAL A 44 -15.13 11.48 11.42
C VAL A 44 -13.78 11.11 12.02
N GLU A 45 -13.48 9.83 12.12
CA GLU A 45 -12.27 9.35 12.80
C GLU A 45 -11.30 8.60 11.90
N THR A 46 -11.75 8.17 10.72
CA THR A 46 -10.93 7.36 9.84
C THR A 46 -11.04 7.81 8.40
N MET A 47 -10.09 7.40 7.59
CA MET A 47 -10.14 7.59 6.15
C MET A 47 -9.80 6.29 5.45
N GLY A 48 -10.46 6.05 4.32
CA GLY A 48 -10.13 4.95 3.43
C GLY A 48 -9.05 5.38 2.45
N LEU A 49 -8.09 4.50 2.21
CA LEU A 49 -6.99 4.75 1.29
C LEU A 49 -6.92 3.66 0.25
N LEU A 50 -6.68 4.05 -0.99
CA LEU A 50 -6.25 3.14 -2.03
C LEU A 50 -4.75 3.30 -2.16
N ILE A 51 -4.01 2.22 -1.91
CA ILE A 51 -2.55 2.24 -1.98
C ILE A 51 -2.11 1.33 -3.11
N ILE A 52 -1.38 1.89 -4.07
CA ILE A 52 -0.81 1.14 -5.17
C ILE A 52 0.70 1.18 -5.00
N ILE A 53 1.33 0.01 -4.95
CA ILE A 53 2.75 -0.13 -4.75
C ILE A 53 3.33 -0.92 -5.92
N GLU A 54 4.38 -0.39 -6.54
CA GLU A 54 5.10 -1.09 -7.60
C GLU A 54 6.57 -1.18 -7.25
N GLY A 55 7.19 -2.27 -7.68
CA GLY A 55 8.60 -2.49 -7.40
C GLY A 55 9.12 -3.71 -8.10
N THR A 56 10.35 -4.06 -7.77
CA THR A 56 11.03 -5.23 -8.34
C THR A 56 10.91 -6.45 -7.43
N ASP A 57 10.75 -6.22 -6.13
CA ASP A 57 10.70 -7.32 -5.16
C ASP A 57 10.05 -6.82 -3.87
N ILE A 58 8.74 -6.65 -3.92
CA ILE A 58 7.97 -6.11 -2.80
C ILE A 58 7.83 -7.20 -1.72
N ASN A 59 8.18 -6.88 -0.49
CA ASN A 59 7.99 -7.75 0.66
C ASN A 59 6.68 -7.35 1.34
N PHE A 60 5.64 -8.18 1.16
CA PHE A 60 4.32 -7.87 1.69
C PHE A 60 4.32 -7.77 3.22
N ASP A 61 5.09 -8.65 3.90
CA ASP A 61 5.13 -8.61 5.36
C ASP A 61 5.71 -7.30 5.89
N GLU A 62 6.70 -6.73 5.20
CA GLU A 62 7.25 -5.43 5.55
C GLU A 62 6.23 -4.31 5.34
N ILE A 63 5.47 -4.38 4.24
CA ILE A 63 4.40 -3.42 3.96
C ILE A 63 3.37 -3.47 5.09
N LYS A 64 2.92 -4.67 5.42
CA LYS A 64 1.92 -4.86 6.47
C LYS A 64 2.41 -4.32 7.81
N LYS A 65 3.65 -4.65 8.17
CA LYS A 65 4.25 -4.19 9.42
C LYS A 65 4.33 -2.68 9.46
N THR A 66 4.79 -2.06 8.37
CA THR A 66 4.90 -0.61 8.29
C THR A 66 3.54 0.05 8.47
N LEU A 67 2.51 -0.47 7.80
CA LEU A 67 1.16 0.06 7.93
C LEU A 67 0.64 -0.08 9.36
N GLU A 68 0.85 -1.25 9.98
CA GLU A 68 0.39 -1.49 11.35
C GLU A 68 1.10 -0.57 12.35
N GLU A 69 2.39 -0.34 12.16
CA GLU A 69 3.16 0.56 13.02
C GLU A 69 2.65 1.99 12.95
N GLU A 70 2.06 2.36 11.82
CA GLU A 70 1.48 3.69 11.63
C GLU A 70 0.00 3.75 12.00
N GLY A 71 -0.52 2.71 12.61
CA GLY A 71 -1.91 2.65 13.06
C GLY A 71 -2.92 2.34 11.97
N CYS A 72 -2.44 1.91 10.81
CA CYS A 72 -3.31 1.58 9.67
C CYS A 72 -3.65 0.09 9.66
N ALA A 73 -4.81 -0.25 9.10
CA ALA A 73 -5.24 -1.63 8.95
C ALA A 73 -5.55 -1.92 7.49
N ILE A 74 -5.03 -3.03 6.97
CA ILE A 74 -5.35 -3.47 5.62
C ILE A 74 -6.76 -4.04 5.64
N HIS A 75 -7.65 -3.42 4.86
CA HIS A 75 -9.03 -3.87 4.76
C HIS A 75 -9.15 -4.99 3.72
N SER A 76 -8.51 -4.81 2.56
CA SER A 76 -8.51 -5.84 1.54
C SER A 76 -7.28 -5.71 0.65
N ILE A 77 -6.90 -6.83 0.03
CA ILE A 77 -5.87 -6.87 -1.00
C ILE A 77 -6.62 -7.03 -2.32
N ASP A 78 -6.54 -6.01 -3.17
CA ASP A 78 -7.39 -5.95 -4.35
C ASP A 78 -6.69 -6.41 -5.62
N GLU A 79 -5.35 -6.34 -5.66
CA GLU A 79 -4.59 -6.85 -6.79
C GLU A 79 -3.18 -7.22 -6.35
N VAL A 80 -2.67 -8.31 -6.89
CA VAL A 80 -1.27 -8.73 -6.72
C VAL A 80 -0.72 -9.12 -8.08
N ILE A 81 0.43 -8.56 -8.43
CA ILE A 81 1.17 -9.03 -9.60
C ILE A 81 2.50 -9.58 -9.11
N SER A 82 2.80 -10.81 -9.49
CA SER A 82 4.02 -11.51 -9.07
C SER A 82 4.67 -12.16 -10.27
N GLY A 83 6.00 -12.24 -10.25
CA GLY A 83 6.77 -12.90 -11.30
C GLY A 83 7.57 -11.94 -12.14
N ASN A 84 8.18 -12.45 -13.24
CA ASN A 84 9.05 -11.66 -14.10
C ASN A 84 8.29 -10.77 -15.08
N LYS A 85 7.02 -11.08 -15.30
CA LYS A 85 6.18 -10.31 -16.23
C LYS A 85 5.07 -9.62 -15.46
N ILE A 86 4.72 -8.43 -15.95
CA ILE A 86 3.52 -7.76 -15.48
C ILE A 86 2.34 -8.30 -16.29
N VAL A 87 1.44 -8.98 -15.62
CA VAL A 87 0.23 -9.55 -16.26
C VAL A 87 -0.95 -8.73 -15.77
N GLU A 88 -1.58 -8.03 -16.72
CA GLU A 88 -2.73 -7.19 -16.37
C GLU A 88 -3.98 -8.05 -16.21
N GLY A 89 -4.79 -7.72 -15.19
CA GLY A 89 -6.03 -8.41 -14.96
C GLY A 89 -7.07 -8.02 -15.98
N LYS A 90 -8.02 -8.91 -16.20
CA LYS A 90 -9.18 -8.60 -17.03
C LYS A 90 -10.28 -7.98 -16.17
N LYS A 91 -10.97 -7.06 -16.75
CA LYS A 91 -12.16 -6.47 -16.14
C LYS A 91 -13.42 -6.95 -16.81
#